data_e4f70611e8f7d45aac1e31f139acb625
#
_entry.id   e4f70611e8f7d45aac1e31f139acb625
#
_cell.length_a   1.000
_cell.length_b   1.000
_cell.length_c   1.000
_cell.angle_alpha   90.00
_cell.angle_beta   90.00
_cell.angle_gamma   90.00
#
_symmetry.space_group_name_H-M   'P 1'
#
loop_
_entity.id
_entity.type
_entity.pdbx_description
1 polymer ?
#
loop_
_entity_poly.entity_id
_entity_poly.type
_entity_poly.pdbx_seq_one_letter_code
_entity_poly.pdbx_strand_id
1 'polypeptide(L)'
;MKGVWRQLWRVFALLAVSLVSLQLYFLLRVVAMTVVDPESTSFQRSEAWRLLTEKQRIAWSQQWVDYAQISTHLKRAVIASEDAGFAEHSGIEWDALEKAWERNQKAEARVARINEEMERRAAQQAARQGRRKAASASPPPAPRPVARTEPRVVGGSTITQQLAKNLFLGSERSWARKGQEFVITYMLESFLTKQRILEIYLNNVEWGEGIFGAEAAARHYFHVGAQSLPAWSAARLAVMLPAPKRFEKRPGSAYVIGRAGTVMARMGAVEAP
;
A
#
# COMPACT_ATOMS: atom_id res chain seq x y z
N MET A 1 -24.49 43.17 -7.08
CA MET A 1 -24.61 41.79 -7.58
C MET A 1 -23.61 41.46 -8.73
N LYS A 2 -23.47 42.30 -9.76
CA LYS A 2 -22.55 42.04 -10.91
C LYS A 2 -21.06 41.92 -10.49
N GLY A 3 -20.62 42.64 -9.47
CA GLY A 3 -19.23 42.57 -8.98
C GLY A 3 -18.89 41.22 -8.33
N VAL A 4 -19.79 40.69 -7.48
CA VAL A 4 -19.59 39.41 -6.79
C VAL A 4 -19.55 38.25 -7.78
N TRP A 5 -20.46 38.25 -8.77
CA TRP A 5 -20.50 37.24 -9.82
C TRP A 5 -19.22 37.21 -10.65
N ARG A 6 -18.65 38.38 -10.97
CA ARG A 6 -17.36 38.47 -11.66
C ARG A 6 -16.18 37.92 -10.85
N GLN A 7 -16.20 38.13 -9.54
CA GLN A 7 -15.16 37.57 -8.66
C GLN A 7 -15.30 36.05 -8.52
N LEU A 8 -16.51 35.54 -8.36
CA LEU A 8 -16.76 34.09 -8.34
C LEU A 8 -16.29 33.42 -9.62
N TRP A 9 -16.56 34.03 -10.78
CA TRP A 9 -16.10 33.51 -12.07
C TRP A 9 -14.57 33.51 -12.17
N ARG A 10 -13.89 34.54 -11.66
CA ARG A 10 -12.42 34.59 -11.63
C ARG A 10 -11.84 33.49 -10.75
N VAL A 11 -12.40 33.27 -9.56
CA VAL A 11 -11.98 32.19 -8.66
C VAL A 11 -12.19 30.83 -9.33
N PHE A 12 -13.34 30.62 -9.96
CA PHE A 12 -13.61 29.38 -10.69
C PHE A 12 -12.62 29.17 -11.83
N ALA A 13 -12.34 30.19 -12.62
CA ALA A 13 -11.38 30.11 -13.72
C ALA A 13 -9.96 29.80 -13.21
N LEU A 14 -9.51 30.42 -12.10
CA LEU A 14 -8.23 30.12 -11.49
C LEU A 14 -8.15 28.68 -10.99
N LEU A 15 -9.21 28.18 -10.35
CA LEU A 15 -9.27 26.79 -9.91
C LEU A 15 -9.23 25.80 -11.09
N ALA A 16 -9.95 26.10 -12.15
CA ALA A 16 -9.95 25.29 -13.37
C ALA A 16 -8.55 25.26 -14.02
N VAL A 17 -7.90 26.42 -14.17
CA VAL A 17 -6.53 26.51 -14.69
C VAL A 17 -5.55 25.75 -13.79
N SER A 18 -5.65 25.90 -12.48
CA SER A 18 -4.79 25.18 -11.52
C SER A 18 -4.97 23.66 -11.64
N LEU A 19 -6.21 23.18 -11.76
CA LEU A 19 -6.50 21.77 -11.94
C LEU A 19 -5.92 21.23 -13.25
N VAL A 20 -6.14 21.93 -14.36
CA VAL A 20 -5.60 21.54 -15.67
C VAL A 20 -4.07 21.53 -15.64
N SER A 21 -3.44 22.54 -15.05
CA SER A 21 -1.98 22.62 -14.94
C SER A 21 -1.42 21.47 -14.11
N LEU A 22 -2.11 21.10 -13.03
CA LEU A 22 -1.74 19.94 -12.21
C LEU A 22 -1.81 18.63 -12.99
N GLN A 23 -2.89 18.42 -13.76
CA GLN A 23 -3.02 17.22 -14.59
C GLN A 23 -1.96 17.18 -15.70
N LEU A 24 -1.67 18.33 -16.33
CA LEU A 24 -0.62 18.44 -17.33
C LEU A 24 0.76 18.12 -16.72
N TYR A 25 1.05 18.60 -15.51
CA TYR A 25 2.28 18.25 -14.79
C TYR A 25 2.40 16.72 -14.61
N PHE A 26 1.34 16.03 -14.13
CA PHE A 26 1.38 14.57 -13.97
C PHE A 26 1.57 13.88 -15.31
N LEU A 27 0.85 14.31 -16.33
CA LEU A 27 0.95 13.77 -17.69
C LEU A 27 2.39 13.87 -18.23
N LEU A 28 3.00 15.05 -18.16
CA LEU A 28 4.38 15.27 -18.62
C LEU A 28 5.39 14.41 -17.85
N ARG A 29 5.19 14.27 -16.54
CA ARG A 29 6.02 13.40 -15.70
C ARG A 29 5.89 11.93 -16.11
N VAL A 30 4.67 11.46 -16.37
CA VAL A 30 4.41 10.08 -16.82
C VAL A 30 5.02 9.85 -18.21
N VAL A 31 4.81 10.77 -19.14
CA VAL A 31 5.41 10.68 -20.49
C VAL A 31 6.93 10.67 -20.42
N ALA A 32 7.54 11.50 -19.57
CA ALA A 32 9.00 11.47 -19.39
C ALA A 32 9.51 10.11 -18.88
N MET A 33 8.70 9.37 -18.10
CA MET A 33 9.07 8.03 -17.58
C MET A 33 9.12 6.95 -18.68
N THR A 34 8.74 7.24 -19.91
CA THR A 34 8.97 6.32 -21.04
C THR A 34 10.45 6.13 -21.33
N VAL A 35 11.28 7.17 -21.04
CA VAL A 35 12.72 7.20 -21.35
C VAL A 35 13.61 7.58 -20.17
N VAL A 36 13.04 8.14 -19.09
CA VAL A 36 13.78 8.60 -17.91
C VAL A 36 13.34 7.80 -16.69
N ASP A 37 14.29 7.30 -15.93
CA ASP A 37 14.01 6.60 -14.69
C ASP A 37 13.64 7.59 -13.58
N PRO A 38 12.54 7.36 -12.84
CA PRO A 38 12.21 8.21 -11.71
C PRO A 38 13.15 7.92 -10.52
N GLU A 39 14.09 8.81 -10.27
CA GLU A 39 15.08 8.67 -9.20
C GLU A 39 14.46 8.75 -7.79
N SER A 40 13.31 9.43 -7.65
CA SER A 40 12.62 9.51 -6.38
C SER A 40 11.09 9.65 -6.53
N THR A 41 10.37 9.09 -5.58
CA THR A 41 8.91 9.17 -5.51
C THR A 41 8.45 10.10 -4.39
N SER A 42 7.18 10.52 -4.41
CA SER A 42 6.59 11.30 -3.31
C SER A 42 6.62 10.52 -1.99
N PHE A 43 6.36 9.23 -2.06
CA PHE A 43 6.43 8.35 -0.90
C PHE A 43 7.85 8.27 -0.32
N GLN A 44 8.86 8.07 -1.16
CA GLN A 44 10.26 8.04 -0.74
C GLN A 44 10.71 9.35 -0.08
N ARG A 45 10.33 10.50 -0.66
CA ARG A 45 10.66 11.81 -0.06
C ARG A 45 10.00 12.00 1.31
N SER A 46 8.74 11.58 1.46
CA SER A 46 8.05 11.64 2.75
C SER A 46 8.68 10.71 3.77
N GLU A 47 9.14 9.54 3.35
CA GLU A 47 9.83 8.59 4.21
C GLU A 47 11.21 9.08 4.64
N ALA A 48 11.99 9.66 3.72
CA ALA A 48 13.28 10.29 4.04
C ALA A 48 13.11 11.42 5.06
N TRP A 49 12.06 12.24 4.89
CA TRP A 49 11.71 13.29 5.85
C TRP A 49 11.33 12.71 7.22
N ARG A 50 10.52 11.67 7.25
CA ARG A 50 10.15 10.96 8.49
C ARG A 50 11.40 10.40 9.20
N LEU A 51 12.29 9.72 8.48
CA LEU A 51 13.52 9.17 9.04
C LEU A 51 14.41 10.28 9.63
N LEU A 52 14.51 11.42 8.94
CA LEU A 52 15.28 12.56 9.43
C LEU A 52 14.69 13.12 10.72
N THR A 53 13.37 13.34 10.77
CA THR A 53 12.70 14.00 11.89
C THR A 53 12.52 13.09 13.09
N GLU A 54 12.15 11.82 12.90
CA GLU A 54 11.88 10.89 13.98
C GLU A 54 13.11 10.13 14.47
N LYS A 55 14.02 9.78 13.54
CA LYS A 55 15.19 8.95 13.83
C LYS A 55 16.51 9.76 13.86
N GLN A 56 16.49 11.02 13.43
CA GLN A 56 17.66 11.87 13.25
C GLN A 56 18.77 11.21 12.41
N ARG A 57 18.42 10.22 11.61
CA ARG A 57 19.31 9.45 10.75
C ARG A 57 18.55 8.93 9.54
N ILE A 58 19.11 9.14 8.35
CA ILE A 58 18.59 8.58 7.11
C ILE A 58 19.40 7.31 6.81
N ALA A 59 18.86 6.14 7.18
CA ALA A 59 19.34 4.87 6.67
C ALA A 59 18.60 4.62 5.35
N TRP A 60 19.34 4.61 4.23
CA TRP A 60 18.76 4.53 2.89
C TRP A 60 19.53 3.56 2.02
N SER A 61 18.82 2.66 1.36
CA SER A 61 19.37 1.76 0.36
C SER A 61 18.42 1.71 -0.83
N GLN A 62 18.89 2.15 -1.97
CA GLN A 62 18.20 2.09 -3.25
C GLN A 62 19.22 2.00 -4.37
N GLN A 63 18.99 1.08 -5.29
CA GLN A 63 19.77 0.96 -6.50
C GLN A 63 18.84 0.56 -7.63
N TRP A 64 18.80 1.37 -8.68
CA TRP A 64 18.06 1.05 -9.90
C TRP A 64 18.73 -0.08 -10.65
N VAL A 65 17.93 -0.98 -11.18
CA VAL A 65 18.38 -2.03 -12.11
C VAL A 65 17.36 -2.15 -13.23
N ASP A 66 17.86 -2.37 -14.45
CA ASP A 66 17.00 -2.54 -15.62
C ASP A 66 16.09 -3.76 -15.47
N TYR A 67 14.96 -3.73 -16.17
CA TYR A 67 14.00 -4.82 -16.15
C TYR A 67 14.61 -6.19 -16.40
N ALA A 68 15.55 -6.28 -17.36
CA ALA A 68 16.25 -7.53 -17.69
C ALA A 68 17.15 -8.06 -16.54
N GLN A 69 17.58 -7.18 -15.66
CA GLN A 69 18.43 -7.49 -14.50
C GLN A 69 17.61 -7.82 -13.24
N ILE A 70 16.29 -7.83 -13.33
CA ILE A 70 15.42 -8.30 -12.25
C ILE A 70 15.03 -9.76 -12.55
N SER A 71 15.19 -10.64 -11.55
CA SER A 71 14.82 -12.05 -11.66
C SER A 71 13.38 -12.23 -12.14
N THR A 72 13.16 -13.10 -13.11
CA THR A 72 11.82 -13.50 -13.56
C THR A 72 10.99 -14.10 -12.41
N HIS A 73 11.66 -14.73 -11.45
CA HIS A 73 11.01 -15.22 -10.24
C HIS A 73 10.42 -14.08 -9.40
N LEU A 74 11.16 -12.97 -9.22
CA LEU A 74 10.65 -11.83 -8.46
C LEU A 74 9.48 -11.14 -9.17
N LYS A 75 9.58 -10.92 -10.47
CA LYS A 75 8.49 -10.38 -11.30
C LYS A 75 7.21 -11.19 -11.13
N ARG A 76 7.29 -12.51 -11.36
CA ARG A 76 6.14 -13.41 -11.22
C ARG A 76 5.63 -13.51 -9.78
N ALA A 77 6.51 -13.51 -8.78
CA ALA A 77 6.11 -13.57 -7.38
C ALA A 77 5.29 -12.34 -6.97
N VAL A 78 5.74 -11.15 -7.40
CA VAL A 78 5.05 -9.89 -7.10
C VAL A 78 3.70 -9.83 -7.82
N ILE A 79 3.64 -10.18 -9.11
CA ILE A 79 2.38 -10.26 -9.87
C ILE A 79 1.42 -11.25 -9.20
N ALA A 80 1.87 -12.46 -8.91
CA ALA A 80 1.03 -13.50 -8.30
C ALA A 80 0.53 -13.14 -6.88
N SER A 81 1.27 -12.28 -6.16
CA SER A 81 0.92 -11.85 -4.81
C SER A 81 0.01 -10.64 -4.77
N GLU A 82 0.30 -9.63 -5.60
CA GLU A 82 -0.30 -8.30 -5.54
C GLU A 82 -1.39 -8.09 -6.60
N ASP A 83 -1.25 -8.70 -7.80
CA ASP A 83 -2.06 -8.36 -8.96
C ASP A 83 -1.97 -9.47 -10.03
N ALA A 84 -2.63 -10.60 -9.78
CA ALA A 84 -2.50 -11.77 -10.64
C ALA A 84 -2.96 -11.53 -12.10
N GLY A 85 -3.87 -10.57 -12.32
CA GLY A 85 -4.35 -10.14 -13.64
C GLY A 85 -3.57 -8.99 -14.25
N PHE A 86 -2.40 -8.63 -13.73
CA PHE A 86 -1.64 -7.43 -14.12
C PHE A 86 -1.46 -7.26 -15.63
N ALA A 87 -1.19 -8.33 -16.35
CA ALA A 87 -1.00 -8.29 -17.81
C ALA A 87 -2.31 -8.12 -18.60
N GLU A 88 -3.46 -8.41 -17.99
CA GLU A 88 -4.76 -8.52 -18.68
C GLU A 88 -5.62 -7.26 -18.55
N HIS A 89 -5.51 -6.51 -17.44
CA HIS A 89 -6.34 -5.33 -17.18
C HIS A 89 -5.62 -4.01 -17.47
N SER A 90 -6.39 -2.93 -17.70
CA SER A 90 -5.88 -1.56 -17.94
C SER A 90 -5.78 -0.74 -16.64
N GLY A 91 -5.07 -1.27 -15.65
CA GLY A 91 -4.73 -0.58 -14.40
C GLY A 91 -5.79 -0.65 -13.29
N ILE A 92 -7.03 -1.00 -13.58
CA ILE A 92 -8.10 -1.16 -12.61
C ILE A 92 -8.76 -2.52 -12.84
N GLU A 93 -8.72 -3.36 -11.83
CA GLU A 93 -9.44 -4.63 -11.81
C GLU A 93 -10.75 -4.45 -11.03
N TRP A 94 -11.84 -4.15 -11.75
CA TRP A 94 -13.14 -3.85 -11.17
C TRP A 94 -13.70 -5.01 -10.34
N ASP A 95 -13.57 -6.23 -10.83
CA ASP A 95 -14.02 -7.45 -10.14
C ASP A 95 -13.28 -7.67 -8.82
N ALA A 96 -11.97 -7.42 -8.81
CA ALA A 96 -11.18 -7.52 -7.58
C ALA A 96 -11.54 -6.42 -6.58
N LEU A 97 -11.83 -5.21 -7.07
CA LEU A 97 -12.29 -4.09 -6.25
C LEU A 97 -13.63 -4.39 -5.59
N GLU A 98 -14.60 -4.91 -6.35
CA GLU A 98 -15.92 -5.32 -5.84
C GLU A 98 -15.79 -6.43 -4.80
N LYS A 99 -15.04 -7.49 -5.11
CA LYS A 99 -14.76 -8.58 -4.16
C LYS A 99 -14.03 -8.12 -2.90
N ALA A 100 -13.13 -7.14 -3.01
CA ALA A 100 -12.45 -6.55 -1.86
C ALA A 100 -13.44 -5.73 -1.01
N TRP A 101 -14.31 -4.94 -1.65
CA TRP A 101 -15.36 -4.18 -1.00
C TRP A 101 -16.30 -5.08 -0.20
N GLU A 102 -16.82 -6.15 -0.81
CA GLU A 102 -17.70 -7.11 -0.10
C GLU A 102 -17.00 -7.77 1.09
N ARG A 103 -15.72 -8.17 0.92
CA ARG A 103 -14.93 -8.76 2.01
C ARG A 103 -14.75 -7.78 3.16
N ASN A 104 -14.48 -6.52 2.86
CA ASN A 104 -14.31 -5.48 3.86
C ASN A 104 -15.61 -5.20 4.61
N GLN A 105 -16.75 -5.11 3.91
CA GLN A 105 -18.06 -4.97 4.56
C GLN A 105 -18.37 -6.16 5.49
N LYS A 106 -18.11 -7.39 5.04
CA LYS A 106 -18.29 -8.58 5.87
C LYS A 106 -17.35 -8.58 7.09
N ALA A 107 -16.11 -8.11 6.94
CA ALA A 107 -15.15 -8.00 8.02
C ALA A 107 -15.56 -6.91 9.03
N GLU A 108 -16.01 -5.76 8.58
CA GLU A 108 -16.54 -4.68 9.42
C GLU A 108 -17.75 -5.12 10.24
N ALA A 109 -18.74 -5.76 9.59
CA ALA A 109 -19.92 -6.29 10.26
C ALA A 109 -19.56 -7.36 11.31
N ARG A 110 -18.57 -8.23 11.02
CA ARG A 110 -18.08 -9.23 11.98
C ARG A 110 -17.41 -8.57 13.18
N VAL A 111 -16.55 -7.58 12.94
CA VAL A 111 -15.83 -6.88 14.02
C VAL A 111 -16.80 -6.06 14.86
N ALA A 112 -17.81 -5.43 14.26
CA ALA A 112 -18.85 -4.72 14.98
C ALA A 112 -19.59 -5.66 15.97
N ARG A 113 -19.96 -6.85 15.51
CA ARG A 113 -20.60 -7.87 16.38
C ARG A 113 -19.68 -8.31 17.53
N ILE A 114 -18.39 -8.56 17.24
CA ILE A 114 -17.41 -8.95 18.26
C ILE A 114 -17.27 -7.84 19.31
N ASN A 115 -17.14 -6.59 18.88
CA ASN A 115 -17.02 -5.45 19.79
C ASN A 115 -18.29 -5.28 20.65
N GLU A 116 -19.47 -5.43 20.07
CA GLU A 116 -20.75 -5.38 20.80
C GLU A 116 -20.84 -6.50 21.85
N GLU A 117 -20.44 -7.72 21.49
CA GLU A 117 -20.40 -8.83 22.46
C GLU A 117 -19.40 -8.58 23.58
N MET A 118 -18.22 -8.03 23.28
CA MET A 118 -17.23 -7.68 24.29
C MET A 118 -17.76 -6.60 25.24
N GLU A 119 -18.40 -5.57 24.71
CA GLU A 119 -19.03 -4.50 25.50
C GLU A 119 -20.14 -5.06 26.41
N ARG A 120 -21.03 -5.93 25.87
CA ARG A 120 -22.08 -6.60 26.64
C ARG A 120 -21.49 -7.48 27.76
N ARG A 121 -20.43 -8.25 27.48
CA ARG A 121 -19.74 -9.08 28.49
C ARG A 121 -19.09 -8.23 29.57
N ALA A 122 -18.42 -7.11 29.19
CA ALA A 122 -17.82 -6.17 30.13
C ALA A 122 -18.87 -5.53 31.05
N ALA A 123 -20.00 -5.09 30.48
CA ALA A 123 -21.12 -4.53 31.23
C ALA A 123 -21.73 -5.55 32.23
N GLN A 124 -21.91 -6.82 31.81
CA GLN A 124 -22.39 -7.88 32.69
C GLN A 124 -21.39 -8.19 33.84
N GLN A 125 -20.10 -8.20 33.53
CA GLN A 125 -19.08 -8.39 34.56
C GLN A 125 -19.03 -7.25 35.56
N ALA A 126 -19.12 -5.99 35.06
CA ALA A 126 -19.19 -4.82 35.92
C ALA A 126 -20.43 -4.85 36.84
N ALA A 127 -21.60 -5.22 36.28
CA ALA A 127 -22.85 -5.37 37.07
C ALA A 127 -22.73 -6.47 38.13
N ARG A 128 -22.11 -7.62 37.79
CA ARG A 128 -21.86 -8.71 38.78
C ARG A 128 -20.87 -8.29 39.86
N GLN A 129 -19.83 -7.55 39.50
CA GLN A 129 -18.86 -7.04 40.48
C GLN A 129 -19.45 -5.96 41.37
N GLY A 130 -20.31 -5.07 40.82
CA GLY A 130 -21.04 -4.07 41.58
C GLY A 130 -21.97 -4.71 42.64
N ARG A 131 -22.73 -5.77 42.27
CA ARG A 131 -23.55 -6.54 43.22
C ARG A 131 -22.76 -7.25 44.33
N ARG A 132 -21.58 -7.80 44.00
CA ARG A 132 -20.72 -8.44 45.01
C ARG A 132 -20.08 -7.42 45.95
N LYS A 133 -19.76 -6.22 45.50
CA LYS A 133 -19.10 -5.17 46.29
C LYS A 133 -20.11 -4.31 47.07
N ALA A 134 -21.37 -4.22 46.66
CA ALA A 134 -22.44 -3.68 47.51
C ALA A 134 -22.59 -4.50 48.82
N ALA A 135 -22.12 -5.75 48.83
CA ALA A 135 -22.04 -6.58 50.02
C ALA A 135 -20.73 -6.43 50.83
N SER A 136 -19.73 -5.67 50.32
CA SER A 136 -18.46 -5.40 51.03
C SER A 136 -18.12 -3.91 50.79
N ALA A 137 -17.90 -3.15 51.87
CA ALA A 137 -17.74 -1.69 51.92
C ALA A 137 -16.45 -1.13 51.21
N SER A 138 -16.11 -1.60 50.03
CA SER A 138 -14.95 -1.13 49.24
C SER A 138 -15.35 -0.41 47.99
N PRO A 139 -14.75 0.75 47.60
CA PRO A 139 -15.10 1.47 46.40
C PRO A 139 -14.82 0.66 45.14
N PRO A 140 -15.65 0.80 44.08
CA PRO A 140 -15.47 0.07 42.83
C PRO A 140 -14.24 0.56 42.06
N PRO A 141 -13.40 -0.33 41.48
CA PRO A 141 -12.34 0.08 40.58
C PRO A 141 -12.94 0.71 39.32
N ALA A 142 -12.24 1.71 38.76
CA ALA A 142 -12.64 2.35 37.53
C ALA A 142 -12.79 1.34 36.38
N PRO A 143 -13.80 1.50 35.50
CA PRO A 143 -13.98 0.61 34.35
C PRO A 143 -12.74 0.61 33.48
N ARG A 144 -12.17 -0.56 33.22
CA ARG A 144 -11.05 -0.67 32.24
C ARG A 144 -11.59 -0.50 30.83
N PRO A 145 -10.94 0.32 29.98
CA PRO A 145 -11.32 0.45 28.59
C PRO A 145 -11.32 -0.94 27.90
N VAL A 146 -12.40 -1.29 27.25
CA VAL A 146 -12.48 -2.51 26.43
C VAL A 146 -11.65 -2.24 25.17
N ALA A 147 -10.59 -3.02 24.95
CA ALA A 147 -9.80 -2.92 23.72
C ALA A 147 -10.70 -3.29 22.53
N ARG A 148 -10.96 -2.33 21.64
CA ARG A 148 -11.73 -2.57 20.42
C ARG A 148 -10.87 -3.26 19.39
N THR A 149 -11.45 -4.26 18.73
CA THR A 149 -10.82 -4.90 17.56
C THR A 149 -11.11 -4.06 16.33
N GLU A 150 -10.11 -3.80 15.52
CA GLU A 150 -10.28 -3.11 14.23
C GLU A 150 -10.40 -4.12 13.08
N PRO A 151 -11.24 -3.85 12.08
CA PRO A 151 -11.37 -4.72 10.93
C PRO A 151 -10.09 -4.68 10.09
N ARG A 152 -9.61 -5.85 9.67
CA ARG A 152 -8.48 -5.95 8.74
C ARG A 152 -8.99 -5.67 7.33
N VAL A 153 -8.68 -4.49 6.82
CA VAL A 153 -9.01 -4.09 5.45
C VAL A 153 -8.14 -4.88 4.46
N VAL A 154 -8.78 -5.55 3.51
CA VAL A 154 -8.12 -6.22 2.39
C VAL A 154 -8.06 -5.22 1.24
N GLY A 155 -6.86 -4.93 0.74
CA GLY A 155 -6.66 -4.06 -0.42
C GLY A 155 -7.09 -4.76 -1.72
N GLY A 156 -7.76 -4.02 -2.60
CA GLY A 156 -8.04 -4.41 -3.98
C GLY A 156 -7.35 -3.48 -4.97
N SER A 157 -6.18 -2.94 -4.62
CA SER A 157 -5.42 -2.02 -5.48
C SER A 157 -4.43 -2.79 -6.33
N THR A 158 -4.41 -2.52 -7.62
CA THR A 158 -3.48 -3.07 -8.60
C THR A 158 -2.06 -2.54 -8.40
N ILE A 159 -1.07 -3.18 -9.05
CA ILE A 159 0.33 -2.71 -9.10
C ILE A 159 0.39 -1.28 -9.64
N THR A 160 -0.34 -0.97 -10.72
CA THR A 160 -0.36 0.37 -11.31
C THR A 160 -0.96 1.43 -10.38
N GLN A 161 -2.02 1.09 -9.63
CA GLN A 161 -2.60 2.00 -8.63
C GLN A 161 -1.62 2.24 -7.45
N GLN A 162 -0.93 1.20 -7.00
CA GLN A 162 0.11 1.33 -5.97
C GLN A 162 1.25 2.22 -6.47
N LEU A 163 1.68 2.05 -7.73
CA LEU A 163 2.71 2.86 -8.36
C LEU A 163 2.26 4.33 -8.46
N ALA A 164 1.07 4.60 -8.98
CA ALA A 164 0.49 5.95 -9.07
C ALA A 164 0.52 6.68 -7.72
N LYS A 165 0.07 6.00 -6.68
CA LYS A 165 0.10 6.50 -5.31
C LYS A 165 1.53 6.81 -4.86
N ASN A 166 2.45 5.90 -5.01
CA ASN A 166 3.82 6.05 -4.52
C ASN A 166 4.60 7.15 -5.26
N LEU A 167 4.41 7.27 -6.59
CA LEU A 167 5.09 8.26 -7.42
C LEU A 167 4.70 9.70 -7.09
N PHE A 168 3.40 9.96 -6.90
CA PHE A 168 2.87 11.31 -6.96
C PHE A 168 2.05 11.75 -5.75
N LEU A 169 1.50 10.82 -4.97
CA LEU A 169 0.51 11.13 -3.94
C LEU A 169 1.07 10.95 -2.52
N GLY A 170 0.44 11.63 -1.57
CA GLY A 170 0.74 11.51 -0.15
C GLY A 170 0.05 10.30 0.50
N SER A 171 0.34 10.11 1.80
CA SER A 171 -0.26 9.05 2.64
C SER A 171 -1.68 9.38 3.12
N GLU A 172 -2.17 10.58 2.88
CA GLU A 172 -3.49 11.04 3.32
C GLU A 172 -4.62 10.18 2.76
N ARG A 173 -5.66 9.96 3.57
CA ARG A 173 -6.85 9.21 3.15
C ARG A 173 -7.99 10.17 2.84
N SER A 174 -8.15 10.54 1.56
CA SER A 174 -9.25 11.37 1.08
C SER A 174 -9.82 10.82 -0.24
N TRP A 175 -11.09 11.09 -0.49
CA TRP A 175 -11.75 10.72 -1.75
C TRP A 175 -11.13 11.43 -2.95
N ALA A 176 -10.74 12.71 -2.78
CA ALA A 176 -10.07 13.49 -3.83
C ALA A 176 -8.73 12.84 -4.22
N ARG A 177 -7.92 12.41 -3.23
CA ARG A 177 -6.68 11.67 -3.49
C ARG A 177 -6.94 10.35 -4.22
N LYS A 178 -8.00 9.61 -3.83
CA LYS A 178 -8.35 8.35 -4.50
C LYS A 178 -8.80 8.60 -5.95
N GLY A 179 -9.57 9.64 -6.20
CA GLY A 179 -9.91 10.07 -7.57
C GLY A 179 -8.67 10.43 -8.39
N GLN A 180 -7.72 11.17 -7.80
CA GLN A 180 -6.46 11.51 -8.47
C GLN A 180 -5.61 10.26 -8.74
N GLU A 181 -5.59 9.27 -7.84
CA GLU A 181 -4.93 7.97 -8.05
C GLU A 181 -5.46 7.27 -9.30
N PHE A 182 -6.79 7.25 -9.51
CA PHE A 182 -7.39 6.67 -10.73
C PHE A 182 -6.96 7.41 -12.00
N VAL A 183 -6.95 8.74 -11.97
CA VAL A 183 -6.52 9.54 -13.13
C VAL A 183 -5.07 9.25 -13.50
N ILE A 184 -4.17 9.22 -12.50
CA ILE A 184 -2.75 8.93 -12.73
C ILE A 184 -2.56 7.46 -13.17
N THR A 185 -3.32 6.52 -12.62
CA THR A 185 -3.32 5.11 -13.05
C THR A 185 -3.64 5.00 -14.54
N TYR A 186 -4.69 5.70 -14.98
CA TYR A 186 -5.05 5.74 -16.40
C TYR A 186 -3.94 6.36 -17.27
N MET A 187 -3.29 7.44 -16.80
CA MET A 187 -2.14 8.03 -17.51
C MET A 187 -0.99 7.02 -17.63
N LEU A 188 -0.62 6.32 -16.53
CA LEU A 188 0.45 5.32 -16.55
C LEU A 188 0.17 4.22 -17.58
N GLU A 189 -1.04 3.67 -17.58
CA GLU A 189 -1.43 2.59 -18.51
C GLU A 189 -1.54 3.06 -19.96
N SER A 190 -1.86 4.36 -20.19
CA SER A 190 -1.98 4.92 -21.54
C SER A 190 -0.63 5.21 -22.20
N PHE A 191 0.41 5.51 -21.43
CA PHE A 191 1.69 5.97 -21.96
C PHE A 191 2.86 5.01 -21.68
N LEU A 192 2.75 4.12 -20.70
CA LEU A 192 3.80 3.16 -20.39
C LEU A 192 3.36 1.72 -20.75
N THR A 193 4.33 0.92 -21.15
CA THR A 193 4.11 -0.53 -21.30
C THR A 193 3.99 -1.19 -19.93
N LYS A 194 3.32 -2.34 -19.85
CA LYS A 194 3.24 -3.16 -18.63
C LYS A 194 4.63 -3.49 -18.06
N GLN A 195 5.57 -3.81 -18.95
CA GLN A 195 6.95 -4.04 -18.58
C GLN A 195 7.56 -2.82 -17.88
N ARG A 196 7.36 -1.60 -18.44
CA ARG A 196 7.90 -0.37 -17.87
C ARG A 196 7.23 -0.02 -16.54
N ILE A 197 5.93 -0.21 -16.42
CA ILE A 197 5.20 -0.03 -15.15
C ILE A 197 5.77 -0.94 -14.06
N LEU A 198 5.97 -2.23 -14.37
CA LEU A 198 6.50 -3.19 -13.43
C LEU A 198 7.96 -2.89 -13.05
N GLU A 199 8.78 -2.47 -14.02
CA GLU A 199 10.15 -2.05 -13.80
C GLU A 199 10.23 -0.89 -12.80
N ILE A 200 9.47 0.19 -13.05
CA ILE A 200 9.42 1.35 -12.17
C ILE A 200 8.90 0.95 -10.78
N TYR A 201 7.86 0.12 -10.73
CA TYR A 201 7.32 -0.36 -9.47
C TYR A 201 8.36 -1.11 -8.64
N LEU A 202 9.02 -2.11 -9.24
CA LEU A 202 10.00 -2.95 -8.56
C LEU A 202 11.26 -2.19 -8.12
N ASN A 203 11.60 -1.09 -8.78
CA ASN A 203 12.72 -0.24 -8.41
C ASN A 203 12.40 0.80 -7.32
N ASN A 204 11.10 1.08 -7.08
CA ASN A 204 10.69 2.14 -6.17
C ASN A 204 9.87 1.68 -4.95
N VAL A 205 9.36 0.44 -4.94
CA VAL A 205 8.55 -0.05 -3.82
C VAL A 205 9.41 -0.28 -2.57
N GLU A 206 8.83 0.00 -1.39
CA GLU A 206 9.47 -0.23 -0.09
C GLU A 206 9.43 -1.71 0.30
N TRP A 207 10.56 -2.24 0.75
CA TRP A 207 10.71 -3.61 1.26
C TRP A 207 11.07 -3.67 2.73
N GLY A 208 11.38 -2.54 3.35
CA GLY A 208 11.73 -2.34 4.75
C GLY A 208 12.01 -0.87 5.00
N GLU A 209 12.24 -0.48 6.25
CA GLU A 209 12.51 0.91 6.61
C GLU A 209 13.77 1.42 5.88
N GLY A 210 13.58 2.33 4.92
CA GLY A 210 14.68 2.88 4.11
C GLY A 210 15.24 1.93 3.05
N ILE A 211 14.60 0.78 2.78
CA ILE A 211 15.01 -0.19 1.77
C ILE A 211 14.05 -0.11 0.60
N PHE A 212 14.51 0.42 -0.52
CA PHE A 212 13.71 0.65 -1.72
C PHE A 212 14.29 -0.08 -2.93
N GLY A 213 13.39 -0.71 -3.69
CA GLY A 213 13.72 -1.41 -4.92
C GLY A 213 14.23 -2.84 -4.73
N ALA A 214 14.12 -3.59 -5.82
CA ALA A 214 14.39 -5.01 -5.88
C ALA A 214 15.86 -5.35 -5.56
N GLU A 215 16.81 -4.56 -6.05
CA GLU A 215 18.24 -4.80 -5.84
C GLU A 215 18.62 -4.62 -4.37
N ALA A 216 18.18 -3.51 -3.76
CA ALA A 216 18.42 -3.25 -2.35
C ALA A 216 17.80 -4.32 -1.46
N ALA A 217 16.57 -4.75 -1.76
CA ALA A 217 15.88 -5.80 -1.02
C ALA A 217 16.59 -7.17 -1.15
N ALA A 218 16.97 -7.56 -2.37
CA ALA A 218 17.67 -8.82 -2.62
C ALA A 218 19.02 -8.88 -1.87
N ARG A 219 19.79 -7.79 -1.90
CA ARG A 219 21.05 -7.70 -1.15
C ARG A 219 20.84 -7.70 0.36
N HIS A 220 19.85 -6.95 0.85
CA HIS A 220 19.59 -6.83 2.28
C HIS A 220 19.16 -8.15 2.92
N TYR A 221 18.18 -8.84 2.29
CA TYR A 221 17.57 -10.04 2.91
C TYR A 221 18.24 -11.35 2.52
N PHE A 222 18.90 -11.41 1.37
CA PHE A 222 19.42 -12.66 0.81
C PHE A 222 20.86 -12.61 0.35
N HIS A 223 21.53 -11.44 0.44
CA HIS A 223 22.94 -11.24 0.06
C HIS A 223 23.25 -11.60 -1.39
N VAL A 224 22.27 -11.48 -2.29
CA VAL A 224 22.40 -11.70 -3.74
C VAL A 224 21.88 -10.48 -4.51
N GLY A 225 22.28 -10.35 -5.78
CA GLY A 225 21.68 -9.34 -6.66
C GLY A 225 20.25 -9.72 -7.09
N ALA A 226 19.46 -8.73 -7.49
CA ALA A 226 18.07 -8.94 -7.93
C ALA A 226 17.95 -9.94 -9.08
N GLN A 227 18.93 -9.99 -9.99
CA GLN A 227 18.98 -10.91 -11.12
C GLN A 227 19.09 -12.37 -10.67
N SER A 228 19.86 -12.63 -9.61
CA SER A 228 20.17 -13.97 -9.11
C SER A 228 19.20 -14.45 -8.02
N LEU A 229 18.09 -13.73 -7.79
CA LEU A 229 17.16 -14.05 -6.71
C LEU A 229 16.39 -15.34 -7.02
N PRO A 230 16.52 -16.40 -6.17
CA PRO A 230 15.83 -17.66 -6.40
C PRO A 230 14.31 -17.56 -6.15
N ALA A 231 13.53 -18.47 -6.71
CA ALA A 231 12.06 -18.47 -6.63
C ALA A 231 11.52 -18.39 -5.20
N TRP A 232 12.10 -19.14 -4.26
CA TRP A 232 11.70 -19.11 -2.86
C TRP A 232 11.95 -17.75 -2.18
N SER A 233 13.11 -17.16 -2.43
CA SER A 233 13.45 -15.84 -1.90
C SER A 233 12.58 -14.74 -2.51
N ALA A 234 12.31 -14.83 -3.80
CA ALA A 234 11.40 -13.94 -4.51
C ALA A 234 9.97 -13.99 -3.94
N ALA A 235 9.45 -15.20 -3.69
CA ALA A 235 8.14 -15.37 -3.07
C ALA A 235 8.07 -14.76 -1.66
N ARG A 236 9.16 -14.91 -0.86
CA ARG A 236 9.24 -14.29 0.48
C ARG A 236 9.23 -12.76 0.39
N LEU A 237 9.97 -12.16 -0.52
CA LEU A 237 9.91 -10.71 -0.74
C LEU A 237 8.50 -10.26 -1.11
N ALA A 238 7.85 -10.93 -2.07
CA ALA A 238 6.49 -10.57 -2.47
C ALA A 238 5.49 -10.60 -1.31
N VAL A 239 5.61 -11.56 -0.38
CA VAL A 239 4.78 -11.61 0.84
C VAL A 239 5.00 -10.42 1.76
N MET A 240 6.18 -9.80 1.73
CA MET A 240 6.51 -8.68 2.62
C MET A 240 5.92 -7.33 2.15
N LEU A 241 5.61 -7.18 0.85
CA LEU A 241 5.15 -5.93 0.24
C LEU A 241 3.96 -5.25 0.92
N PRO A 242 2.91 -5.97 1.35
CA PRO A 242 1.76 -5.32 1.98
C PRO A 242 2.05 -4.61 3.31
N ALA A 243 3.13 -4.99 3.99
CA ALA A 243 3.51 -4.40 5.28
C ALA A 243 5.02 -4.55 5.55
N PRO A 244 5.89 -3.93 4.72
CA PRO A 244 7.33 -4.18 4.73
C PRO A 244 7.96 -3.90 6.08
N LYS A 245 7.69 -2.76 6.70
CA LYS A 245 8.20 -2.39 8.04
C LYS A 245 7.78 -3.33 9.18
N ARG A 246 6.70 -4.08 8.97
CA ARG A 246 6.27 -5.10 9.93
C ARG A 246 7.05 -6.40 9.73
N PHE A 247 7.19 -6.81 8.47
CA PHE A 247 7.80 -8.10 8.14
C PHE A 247 9.33 -8.05 8.19
N GLU A 248 9.98 -6.90 8.01
CA GLU A 248 11.43 -6.75 8.18
C GLU A 248 11.90 -7.17 9.56
N LYS A 249 11.08 -6.98 10.60
CA LYS A 249 11.40 -7.39 11.98
C LYS A 249 11.48 -8.91 12.14
N ARG A 250 10.79 -9.69 11.30
CA ARG A 250 10.74 -11.15 11.34
C ARG A 250 10.55 -11.74 9.95
N PRO A 251 11.52 -11.56 9.02
CA PRO A 251 11.39 -12.00 7.63
C PRO A 251 11.34 -13.52 7.46
N GLY A 252 11.72 -14.28 8.50
CA GLY A 252 11.61 -15.75 8.58
C GLY A 252 10.44 -16.24 9.41
N SER A 253 9.42 -15.42 9.70
CA SER A 253 8.27 -15.86 10.48
C SER A 253 7.48 -16.98 9.78
N ALA A 254 6.83 -17.84 10.57
CA ALA A 254 5.98 -18.93 10.04
C ALA A 254 4.91 -18.42 9.06
N TYR A 255 4.39 -17.21 9.29
CA TYR A 255 3.44 -16.57 8.36
C TYR A 255 4.08 -16.27 7.00
N VAL A 256 5.26 -15.63 6.98
CA VAL A 256 5.97 -15.28 5.73
C VAL A 256 6.33 -16.56 4.97
N ILE A 257 6.87 -17.57 5.67
CA ILE A 257 7.24 -18.85 5.08
C ILE A 257 6.02 -19.58 4.51
N GLY A 258 4.94 -19.72 5.28
CA GLY A 258 3.73 -20.41 4.83
C GLY A 258 3.06 -19.69 3.64
N ARG A 259 3.03 -18.35 3.67
CA ARG A 259 2.44 -17.55 2.58
C ARG A 259 3.32 -17.57 1.33
N ALA A 260 4.66 -17.58 1.47
CA ALA A 260 5.59 -17.72 0.36
C ALA A 260 5.39 -19.02 -0.42
N GLY A 261 5.09 -20.14 0.24
CA GLY A 261 4.71 -21.37 -0.42
C GLY A 261 3.46 -21.22 -1.30
N THR A 262 2.46 -20.46 -0.84
CA THR A 262 1.26 -20.16 -1.63
C THR A 262 1.57 -19.30 -2.86
N VAL A 263 2.43 -18.26 -2.69
CA VAL A 263 2.86 -17.40 -3.80
C VAL A 263 3.64 -18.22 -4.82
N MET A 264 4.60 -19.02 -4.37
CA MET A 264 5.43 -19.86 -5.23
C MET A 264 4.60 -20.83 -6.09
N ALA A 265 3.54 -21.44 -5.52
CA ALA A 265 2.64 -22.30 -6.26
C ALA A 265 1.84 -21.57 -7.35
N ARG A 266 1.65 -20.25 -7.22
CA ARG A 266 0.90 -19.41 -8.17
C ARG A 266 1.78 -18.76 -9.23
N MET A 267 3.09 -18.65 -9.01
CA MET A 267 4.02 -17.98 -9.94
C MET A 267 4.03 -18.57 -11.34
N GLY A 268 3.74 -19.87 -11.47
CA GLY A 268 3.67 -20.53 -12.77
C GLY A 268 2.43 -20.19 -13.59
N ALA A 269 1.39 -19.66 -12.95
CA ALA A 269 0.13 -19.31 -13.59
C ALA A 269 0.05 -17.83 -14.04
N VAL A 270 1.10 -17.02 -13.78
CA VAL A 270 1.14 -15.61 -14.17
C VAL A 270 2.28 -15.35 -15.15
N GLU A 271 2.04 -14.44 -16.08
CA GLU A 271 3.04 -13.98 -17.02
C GLU A 271 3.66 -12.65 -16.54
N ALA A 272 4.97 -12.53 -16.73
CA ALA A 272 5.68 -11.29 -16.53
C ALA A 272 5.83 -10.63 -17.92
N PRO A 273 5.33 -9.42 -18.13
CA PRO A 273 5.36 -8.72 -19.41
C PRO A 273 6.76 -8.37 -19.87
#